data_d421a15c7511ce4ebdad99f35afb8200
#
_entry.id   d421a15c7511ce4ebdad99f35afb8200
#
_cell.length_a   1.000
_cell.length_b   1.000
_cell.length_c   1.000
_cell.angle_alpha   90.00
_cell.angle_beta   90.00
_cell.angle_gamma   90.00
#
_symmetry.space_group_name_H-M   'P 1'
#
loop_
_entity.id
_entity.type
_entity.pdbx_description
1 polymer ?
#
loop_
_entity_poly.entity_id
_entity_poly.type
_entity_poly.pdbx_seq_one_letter_code
_entity_poly.pdbx_strand_id
1 'polypeptide(L)'
;RKLCVVDGRVLFCGGINVLDDFHDPNHGALDAPRFDFAVRATGSLVVQASDAMEQLWWRMQAVRDVRKRRLPEALQALRTASAQRHAEQQIGPLRGSGAQVRAALVLRDNVRNRARIEKTYLRAIGSARHEVIIANAYFVPGRKLRKALLMAARRGVRVRLLLQGRYEYFMQYHAARPVYGPLLEAGVEIHEYAPSFLHAKVAVVDAMGDRPWATVGSSNLDPLSLLLAREANVVVEDTAFARDLRQRLVHAMQHAGHRMDPARYAGRPLRQRVLDRLAFGLMRLALWLTGHRY
;
A
#
# COMPACT_ATOMS: atom_id res chain seq x y z
N ARG A 1 3.29 6.66 -7.17
CA ARG A 1 4.07 7.04 -5.97
C ARG A 1 3.59 8.39 -5.47
N LYS A 2 3.47 8.52 -4.18
CA LYS A 2 3.20 9.79 -3.51
C LYS A 2 4.40 10.11 -2.61
N LEU A 3 5.34 10.83 -3.19
CA LEU A 3 6.58 11.27 -2.56
C LEU A 3 6.68 12.78 -2.68
N CYS A 4 7.01 13.45 -1.58
CA CYS A 4 7.33 14.87 -1.57
C CYS A 4 8.64 15.05 -0.80
N VAL A 5 9.63 15.65 -1.42
CA VAL A 5 10.90 16.02 -0.80
C VAL A 5 10.98 17.53 -0.71
N VAL A 6 11.24 18.02 0.51
CA VAL A 6 11.33 19.45 0.79
C VAL A 6 12.79 19.78 1.12
N ASP A 7 13.37 20.70 0.38
CA ASP A 7 14.73 21.25 0.54
C ASP A 7 15.84 20.18 0.62
N GLY A 8 15.62 18.99 0.04
CA GLY A 8 16.55 17.86 0.14
C GLY A 8 16.78 17.35 1.57
N ARG A 9 15.91 17.73 2.54
CA ARG A 9 16.08 17.44 3.97
C ARG A 9 14.94 16.62 4.56
N VAL A 10 13.73 16.75 4.03
CA VAL A 10 12.55 16.09 4.57
C VAL A 10 11.82 15.37 3.45
N LEU A 11 11.47 14.10 3.71
CA LEU A 11 10.62 13.27 2.84
C LEU A 11 9.25 13.08 3.48
N PHE A 12 8.21 13.25 2.69
CA PHE A 12 6.87 12.75 2.98
C PHE A 12 6.54 11.60 2.02
N CYS A 13 6.11 10.47 2.57
CA CYS A 13 5.69 9.29 1.81
C CYS A 13 4.40 8.71 2.42
N GLY A 14 3.38 8.49 1.62
CA GLY A 14 2.11 7.94 2.14
C GLY A 14 1.03 7.81 1.09
N GLY A 15 -0.21 7.72 1.56
CA GLY A 15 -1.42 7.67 0.74
C GLY A 15 -2.02 9.05 0.45
N ILE A 16 -1.72 10.06 1.27
CA ILE A 16 -2.35 11.38 1.24
C ILE A 16 -2.23 12.03 -0.15
N ASN A 17 -3.34 12.53 -0.66
CA ASN A 17 -3.42 13.35 -1.86
C ASN A 17 -3.37 14.85 -1.50
N VAL A 18 -2.99 15.68 -2.48
CA VAL A 18 -3.11 17.15 -2.36
C VAL A 18 -4.54 17.52 -2.79
N LEU A 19 -5.49 17.19 -1.95
CA LEU A 19 -6.92 17.45 -2.12
C LEU A 19 -7.51 17.87 -0.78
N ASP A 20 -8.69 18.48 -0.81
CA ASP A 20 -9.47 18.73 0.39
C ASP A 20 -9.95 17.39 0.96
N ASP A 21 -9.65 17.12 2.24
CA ASP A 21 -10.03 15.87 2.90
C ASP A 21 -11.53 15.81 3.26
N PHE A 22 -12.20 16.96 3.27
CA PHE A 22 -13.65 17.08 3.52
C PHE A 22 -14.48 17.18 2.23
N HIS A 23 -13.83 17.17 1.06
CA HIS A 23 -14.54 17.20 -0.21
C HIS A 23 -14.01 16.14 -1.17
N ASP A 24 -14.89 15.24 -1.60
CA ASP A 24 -14.56 14.24 -2.64
C ASP A 24 -14.99 14.75 -4.02
N PRO A 25 -14.11 14.74 -5.04
CA PRO A 25 -14.45 15.22 -6.38
C PRO A 25 -15.65 14.51 -7.03
N ASN A 26 -15.93 13.25 -6.62
CA ASN A 26 -16.99 12.43 -7.21
C ASN A 26 -18.24 12.29 -6.30
N HIS A 27 -18.09 12.54 -4.99
CA HIS A 27 -19.13 12.29 -3.99
C HIS A 27 -19.53 13.56 -3.21
N GLY A 28 -18.86 14.71 -3.44
CA GLY A 28 -19.15 15.99 -2.79
C GLY A 28 -18.61 16.09 -1.37
N ALA A 29 -19.29 16.88 -0.51
CA ALA A 29 -18.89 17.12 0.86
C ALA A 29 -18.95 15.84 1.72
N LEU A 30 -17.99 15.70 2.64
CA LEU A 30 -17.85 14.57 3.54
C LEU A 30 -18.07 15.04 4.99
N ASP A 31 -18.74 14.23 5.80
CA ASP A 31 -19.02 14.52 7.22
C ASP A 31 -17.76 14.39 8.11
N ALA A 32 -16.76 13.68 7.63
CA ALA A 32 -15.48 13.48 8.30
C ALA A 32 -14.34 13.45 7.27
N PRO A 33 -13.09 13.80 7.65
CA PRO A 33 -11.96 13.77 6.73
C PRO A 33 -11.65 12.35 6.28
N ARG A 34 -11.01 12.21 5.12
CA ARG A 34 -10.49 10.92 4.67
C ARG A 34 -9.49 10.37 5.68
N PHE A 35 -9.60 9.08 5.97
CA PHE A 35 -8.69 8.39 6.86
C PHE A 35 -7.48 7.88 6.08
N ASP A 36 -6.39 8.61 6.15
CA ASP A 36 -5.15 8.31 5.41
C ASP A 36 -3.89 8.62 6.24
N PHE A 37 -2.74 8.19 5.75
CA PHE A 37 -1.46 8.30 6.45
C PHE A 37 -0.35 8.75 5.52
N ALA A 38 0.54 9.58 6.06
CA ALA A 38 1.86 9.83 5.51
C ALA A 38 2.90 9.77 6.63
N VAL A 39 4.10 9.30 6.30
CA VAL A 39 5.25 9.33 7.18
C VAL A 39 6.17 10.47 6.78
N ARG A 40 6.64 11.23 7.78
CA ARG A 40 7.70 12.21 7.64
C ARG A 40 9.03 11.52 7.99
N ALA A 41 10.01 11.59 7.10
CA ALA A 41 11.32 11.01 7.30
C ALA A 41 12.42 12.01 6.97
N THR A 42 13.60 11.80 7.56
CA THR A 42 14.83 12.56 7.30
C THR A 42 15.99 11.58 7.05
N GLY A 43 17.19 12.10 6.76
CA GLY A 43 18.38 11.27 6.57
C GLY A 43 18.40 10.52 5.23
N SER A 44 18.94 9.32 5.22
CA SER A 44 19.23 8.56 3.98
C SER A 44 18.01 8.25 3.13
N LEU A 45 16.82 8.18 3.71
CA LEU A 45 15.58 7.97 2.94
C LEU A 45 15.25 9.15 2.03
N VAL A 46 15.65 10.38 2.43
CA VAL A 46 15.44 11.59 1.61
C VAL A 46 16.26 11.48 0.34
N VAL A 47 17.53 11.10 0.44
CA VAL A 47 18.41 10.90 -0.71
C VAL A 47 17.83 9.84 -1.64
N GLN A 48 17.48 8.66 -1.12
CA GLN A 48 16.89 7.58 -1.91
C GLN A 48 15.58 8.00 -2.63
N ALA A 49 14.76 8.84 -2.00
CA ALA A 49 13.53 9.35 -2.60
C ALA A 49 13.82 10.36 -3.71
N SER A 50 14.73 11.32 -3.48
CA SER A 50 15.17 12.30 -4.48
C SER A 50 15.68 11.60 -5.73
N ASP A 51 16.58 10.66 -5.56
CA ASP A 51 17.18 9.86 -6.63
C ASP A 51 16.11 9.11 -7.45
N ALA A 52 15.15 8.48 -6.75
CA ALA A 52 14.06 7.78 -7.40
C ALA A 52 13.11 8.70 -8.18
N MET A 53 12.94 9.94 -7.73
CA MET A 53 12.14 10.98 -8.39
C MET A 53 12.86 11.54 -9.62
N GLU A 54 14.14 11.85 -9.48
CA GLU A 54 14.97 12.34 -10.58
C GLU A 54 15.12 11.31 -11.70
N GLN A 55 15.42 10.04 -11.35
CA GLN A 55 15.48 8.97 -12.33
C GLN A 55 14.14 8.79 -13.08
N LEU A 56 13.02 8.94 -12.39
CA LEU A 56 11.72 8.89 -13.02
C LEU A 56 11.53 10.08 -13.99
N TRP A 57 11.91 11.27 -13.55
CA TRP A 57 11.85 12.49 -14.37
C TRP A 57 12.64 12.33 -15.68
N TRP A 58 13.90 11.94 -15.60
CA TRP A 58 14.74 11.76 -16.78
C TRP A 58 14.24 10.68 -17.74
N ARG A 59 13.67 9.60 -17.20
CA ARG A 59 13.03 8.57 -18.04
C ARG A 59 11.78 9.09 -18.74
N MET A 60 10.97 9.88 -18.06
CA MET A 60 9.80 10.52 -18.69
C MET A 60 10.21 11.52 -19.75
N GLN A 61 11.28 12.26 -19.49
CA GLN A 61 11.86 13.20 -20.46
C GLN A 61 12.33 12.45 -21.71
N ALA A 62 13.10 11.37 -21.55
CA ALA A 62 13.56 10.56 -22.66
C ALA A 62 12.40 10.01 -23.51
N VAL A 63 11.32 9.51 -22.88
CA VAL A 63 10.13 9.04 -23.62
C VAL A 63 9.46 10.18 -24.39
N ARG A 64 9.40 11.39 -23.81
CA ARG A 64 8.87 12.57 -24.47
C ARG A 64 9.70 12.97 -25.69
N ASP A 65 11.04 12.93 -25.56
CA ASP A 65 11.95 13.29 -26.62
C ASP A 65 11.93 12.28 -27.78
N VAL A 66 11.82 10.97 -27.48
CA VAL A 66 11.58 9.94 -28.48
C VAL A 66 10.28 10.19 -29.26
N ARG A 67 9.17 10.52 -28.55
CA ARG A 67 7.90 10.84 -29.20
C ARG A 67 8.00 12.08 -30.12
N LYS A 68 8.89 13.03 -29.78
CA LYS A 68 9.18 14.22 -30.59
C LYS A 68 10.27 13.98 -31.63
N ARG A 69 10.72 12.71 -31.81
CA ARG A 69 11.82 12.32 -32.73
C ARG A 69 13.17 12.95 -32.40
N ARG A 70 13.42 13.35 -31.17
CA ARG A 70 14.67 13.92 -30.66
C ARG A 70 15.52 12.84 -30.00
N LEU A 71 16.10 11.95 -30.82
CA LEU A 71 16.85 10.79 -30.32
C LEU A 71 18.14 11.15 -29.56
N PRO A 72 18.95 12.16 -29.97
CA PRO A 72 20.14 12.53 -29.19
C PRO A 72 19.81 12.98 -27.78
N GLU A 73 18.79 13.83 -27.60
CA GLU A 73 18.35 14.33 -26.29
C GLU A 73 17.78 13.20 -25.44
N ALA A 74 17.04 12.27 -26.02
CA ALA A 74 16.53 11.09 -25.32
C ALA A 74 17.68 10.21 -24.81
N LEU A 75 18.75 10.00 -25.61
CA LEU A 75 19.93 9.25 -25.18
C LEU A 75 20.68 9.98 -24.07
N GLN A 76 20.80 11.30 -24.13
CA GLN A 76 21.44 12.09 -23.08
C GLN A 76 20.66 11.99 -21.76
N ALA A 77 19.33 12.11 -21.80
CA ALA A 77 18.48 11.94 -20.61
C ALA A 77 18.64 10.56 -19.96
N LEU A 78 18.75 9.49 -20.74
CA LEU A 78 19.00 8.13 -20.23
C LEU A 78 20.40 7.97 -19.64
N ARG A 79 21.42 8.60 -20.22
CA ARG A 79 22.79 8.60 -19.67
C ARG A 79 22.85 9.33 -18.33
N THR A 80 22.21 10.49 -18.21
CA THR A 80 22.10 11.24 -16.94
C THR A 80 21.44 10.38 -15.87
N ALA A 81 20.30 9.74 -16.17
CA ALA A 81 19.64 8.83 -15.26
C ALA A 81 20.49 7.61 -14.86
N SER A 82 21.45 7.20 -15.66
CA SER A 82 22.40 6.12 -15.37
C SER A 82 23.58 6.58 -14.52
N ALA A 83 24.16 7.73 -14.83
CA ALA A 83 25.32 8.29 -14.13
C ALA A 83 24.98 8.57 -12.66
N GLN A 84 23.81 9.14 -12.40
CA GLN A 84 23.33 9.39 -11.02
C GLN A 84 23.26 8.12 -10.20
N ARG A 85 22.77 7.01 -10.75
CA ARG A 85 22.76 5.70 -10.06
C ARG A 85 24.14 5.22 -9.58
N HIS A 86 25.20 5.51 -10.32
CA HIS A 86 26.57 5.10 -9.95
C HIS A 86 27.15 5.99 -8.86
N ALA A 87 26.87 7.30 -8.89
CA ALA A 87 27.28 8.24 -7.86
C ALA A 87 26.66 7.92 -6.50
N GLU A 88 25.38 7.54 -6.48
CA GLU A 88 24.60 7.20 -5.28
C GLU A 88 25.09 5.94 -4.55
N GLN A 89 25.58 4.95 -5.30
CA GLN A 89 26.15 3.72 -4.71
C GLN A 89 27.44 3.99 -3.93
N GLN A 90 28.08 5.15 -4.13
CA GLN A 90 29.31 5.54 -3.47
C GLN A 90 29.10 6.42 -2.23
N ILE A 91 27.87 6.95 -2.01
CA ILE A 91 27.58 7.74 -0.81
C ILE A 91 27.22 6.76 0.31
N GLY A 92 28.16 6.59 1.25
CA GLY A 92 27.95 5.83 2.48
C GLY A 92 26.83 6.43 3.34
N PRO A 93 26.31 5.68 4.34
CA PRO A 93 25.22 6.14 5.17
C PRO A 93 25.59 7.45 5.89
N LEU A 94 24.80 8.51 5.65
CA LEU A 94 24.92 9.77 6.37
C LEU A 94 24.64 9.49 7.86
N ARG A 95 25.64 9.64 8.71
CA ARG A 95 25.50 9.54 10.17
C ARG A 95 24.72 10.75 10.68
N GLY A 96 23.45 10.57 10.99
CA GLY A 96 22.65 11.56 11.71
C GLY A 96 22.83 11.39 13.22
N SER A 97 22.93 12.49 13.96
CA SER A 97 23.02 12.55 15.41
C SER A 97 21.65 12.40 16.09
N GLY A 98 21.01 11.28 15.94
CA GLY A 98 19.71 10.98 16.58
C GLY A 98 19.49 9.48 16.72
N ALA A 99 18.51 9.05 17.52
CA ALA A 99 18.11 7.65 17.60
C ALA A 99 17.85 7.12 16.19
N GLN A 100 18.68 6.20 15.70
CA GLN A 100 18.58 5.67 14.35
C GLN A 100 17.42 4.67 14.30
N VAL A 101 16.30 5.11 13.74
CA VAL A 101 15.18 4.22 13.40
C VAL A 101 15.56 3.40 12.16
N ARG A 102 15.44 2.10 12.25
CA ARG A 102 15.67 1.21 11.11
C ARG A 102 14.50 1.32 10.13
N ALA A 103 14.75 1.95 8.99
CA ALA A 103 13.73 2.17 7.96
C ALA A 103 14.28 1.97 6.55
N ALA A 104 13.40 1.64 5.61
CA ALA A 104 13.74 1.43 4.21
C ALA A 104 12.66 1.97 3.28
N LEU A 105 13.07 2.63 2.20
CA LEU A 105 12.17 3.01 1.10
C LEU A 105 12.03 1.83 0.14
N VAL A 106 10.83 1.32 0.00
CA VAL A 106 10.50 0.19 -0.86
C VAL A 106 9.73 0.69 -2.07
N LEU A 107 10.38 0.73 -3.20
CA LEU A 107 9.80 1.16 -4.47
C LEU A 107 9.25 -0.03 -5.26
N ARG A 108 8.13 0.20 -5.92
CA ARG A 108 7.60 -0.69 -6.94
C ARG A 108 7.60 0.02 -8.30
N ASP A 109 8.05 -0.67 -9.32
CA ASP A 109 8.00 -0.26 -10.72
C ASP A 109 7.67 -1.46 -11.64
N ASN A 110 7.49 -1.18 -12.94
CA ASN A 110 7.06 -2.19 -13.90
C ASN A 110 8.23 -3.03 -14.48
N VAL A 111 9.47 -2.81 -14.04
CA VAL A 111 10.66 -3.46 -14.62
C VAL A 111 11.42 -4.27 -13.57
N ARG A 112 12.15 -3.61 -12.67
CA ARG A 112 13.10 -4.27 -11.75
C ARG A 112 12.49 -4.59 -10.39
N ASN A 113 11.52 -3.78 -9.93
CA ASN A 113 10.98 -3.84 -8.57
C ASN A 113 9.52 -4.32 -8.53
N ARG A 114 9.09 -5.12 -9.51
CA ARG A 114 7.68 -5.51 -9.71
C ARG A 114 6.98 -6.07 -8.46
N ALA A 115 7.69 -6.87 -7.68
CA ALA A 115 7.12 -7.57 -6.54
C ALA A 115 7.71 -7.14 -5.18
N ARG A 116 8.48 -6.03 -5.12
CA ARG A 116 9.19 -5.67 -3.87
C ARG A 116 8.24 -5.38 -2.72
N ILE A 117 7.21 -4.57 -2.95
CA ILE A 117 6.22 -4.27 -1.90
C ILE A 117 5.50 -5.54 -1.47
N GLU A 118 4.98 -6.36 -2.40
CA GLU A 118 4.32 -7.62 -2.05
C GLU A 118 5.24 -8.55 -1.25
N LYS A 119 6.51 -8.67 -1.63
CA LYS A 119 7.49 -9.49 -0.91
C LYS A 119 7.73 -9.01 0.53
N THR A 120 7.72 -7.70 0.80
CA THR A 120 7.85 -7.19 2.17
C THR A 120 6.66 -7.58 3.03
N TYR A 121 5.44 -7.45 2.50
CA TYR A 121 4.23 -7.93 3.19
C TYR A 121 4.26 -9.44 3.43
N LEU A 122 4.62 -10.24 2.42
CA LEU A 122 4.68 -11.70 2.54
C LEU A 122 5.68 -12.15 3.62
N ARG A 123 6.84 -11.47 3.70
CA ARG A 123 7.86 -11.77 4.74
C ARG A 123 7.33 -11.40 6.13
N ALA A 124 6.79 -10.19 6.30
CA ALA A 124 6.27 -9.73 7.58
C ALA A 124 5.11 -10.61 8.09
N ILE A 125 4.13 -10.90 7.24
CA ILE A 125 3.00 -11.78 7.59
C ILE A 125 3.46 -13.22 7.83
N GLY A 126 4.43 -13.71 7.06
CA GLY A 126 5.00 -15.05 7.22
C GLY A 126 5.73 -15.24 8.55
N SER A 127 6.41 -14.19 9.05
CA SER A 127 7.14 -14.20 10.32
C SER A 127 6.29 -13.77 11.54
N ALA A 128 5.06 -13.32 11.31
CA ALA A 128 4.16 -12.86 12.38
C ALA A 128 3.90 -13.96 13.42
N ARG A 129 3.95 -13.57 14.71
CA ARG A 129 3.73 -14.46 15.86
C ARG A 129 2.49 -14.10 16.66
N HIS A 130 2.13 -12.83 16.74
CA HIS A 130 1.07 -12.33 17.63
C HIS A 130 -0.04 -11.64 16.84
N GLU A 131 0.29 -10.66 16.02
CA GLU A 131 -0.71 -9.80 15.41
C GLU A 131 -0.28 -9.28 14.02
N VAL A 132 -1.26 -9.22 13.12
CA VAL A 132 -1.18 -8.51 11.84
C VAL A 132 -2.37 -7.56 11.74
N ILE A 133 -2.11 -6.27 11.57
CA ILE A 133 -3.14 -5.27 11.28
C ILE A 133 -2.83 -4.64 9.93
N ILE A 134 -3.82 -4.60 9.04
CA ILE A 134 -3.72 -3.96 7.73
C ILE A 134 -4.89 -3.00 7.57
N ALA A 135 -4.61 -1.72 7.27
CA ALA A 135 -5.62 -0.79 6.79
C ALA A 135 -5.35 -0.48 5.31
N ASN A 136 -6.34 -0.74 4.46
CA ASN A 136 -6.17 -0.62 3.03
C ASN A 136 -7.46 -0.22 2.32
N ALA A 137 -7.38 0.81 1.47
CA ALA A 137 -8.54 1.34 0.75
C ALA A 137 -9.13 0.30 -0.21
N TYR A 138 -8.30 -0.25 -1.09
CA TYR A 138 -8.72 -1.24 -2.09
C TYR A 138 -8.02 -2.56 -1.81
N PHE A 139 -8.77 -3.50 -1.23
CA PHE A 139 -8.24 -4.78 -0.76
C PHE A 139 -8.75 -5.93 -1.62
N VAL A 140 -8.02 -6.21 -2.69
CA VAL A 140 -8.23 -7.38 -3.55
C VAL A 140 -6.89 -8.08 -3.70
N PRO A 141 -6.37 -8.71 -2.63
CA PRO A 141 -5.03 -9.28 -2.61
C PRO A 141 -4.92 -10.51 -3.52
N GLY A 142 -3.76 -10.64 -4.16
CA GLY A 142 -3.43 -11.79 -4.97
C GLY A 142 -3.35 -13.09 -4.17
N ARG A 143 -3.31 -14.21 -4.89
CA ARG A 143 -3.32 -15.56 -4.29
C ARG A 143 -2.26 -15.75 -3.20
N LYS A 144 -1.04 -15.23 -3.41
CA LYS A 144 0.07 -15.39 -2.44
C LYS A 144 -0.22 -14.67 -1.13
N LEU A 145 -0.68 -13.42 -1.21
CA LEU A 145 -0.97 -12.61 -0.03
C LEU A 145 -2.18 -13.13 0.73
N ARG A 146 -3.25 -13.56 0.03
CA ARG A 146 -4.39 -14.24 0.65
C ARG A 146 -3.96 -15.49 1.41
N LYS A 147 -3.14 -16.35 0.77
CA LYS A 147 -2.60 -17.55 1.41
C LYS A 147 -1.77 -17.20 2.65
N ALA A 148 -0.95 -16.16 2.61
CA ALA A 148 -0.15 -15.74 3.76
C ALA A 148 -1.03 -15.31 4.94
N LEU A 149 -2.10 -14.54 4.71
CA LEU A 149 -3.05 -14.12 5.75
C LEU A 149 -3.80 -15.31 6.35
N LEU A 150 -4.31 -16.21 5.51
CA LEU A 150 -4.97 -17.45 5.95
C LEU A 150 -4.04 -18.32 6.82
N MET A 151 -2.80 -18.48 6.38
CA MET A 151 -1.80 -19.26 7.12
C MET A 151 -1.41 -18.59 8.45
N ALA A 152 -1.32 -17.25 8.49
CA ALA A 152 -1.08 -16.51 9.72
C ALA A 152 -2.23 -16.75 10.75
N ALA A 153 -3.48 -16.58 10.30
CA ALA A 153 -4.66 -16.84 11.15
C ALA A 153 -4.70 -18.30 11.67
N ARG A 154 -4.41 -19.28 10.80
CA ARG A 154 -4.34 -20.71 11.20
C ARG A 154 -3.21 -21.02 12.18
N ARG A 155 -2.15 -20.23 12.20
CA ARG A 155 -1.08 -20.33 13.23
C ARG A 155 -1.47 -19.69 14.56
N GLY A 156 -2.66 -19.13 14.69
CA GLY A 156 -3.12 -18.42 15.88
C GLY A 156 -2.72 -16.94 15.93
N VAL A 157 -2.15 -16.39 14.86
CA VAL A 157 -1.87 -14.95 14.75
C VAL A 157 -3.19 -14.19 14.62
N ARG A 158 -3.40 -13.17 15.45
CA ARG A 158 -4.58 -12.30 15.34
C ARG A 158 -4.48 -11.42 14.10
N VAL A 159 -5.21 -11.73 13.05
CA VAL A 159 -5.23 -10.97 11.80
C VAL A 159 -6.44 -10.05 11.77
N ARG A 160 -6.22 -8.74 11.64
CA ARG A 160 -7.27 -7.71 11.58
C ARG A 160 -7.11 -6.84 10.33
N LEU A 161 -8.20 -6.62 9.64
CA LEU A 161 -8.26 -5.78 8.45
C LEU A 161 -9.20 -4.60 8.70
N LEU A 162 -8.75 -3.38 8.41
CA LEU A 162 -9.58 -2.18 8.33
C LEU A 162 -9.71 -1.80 6.86
N LEU A 163 -10.90 -1.94 6.30
CA LEU A 163 -11.14 -1.82 4.88
C LEU A 163 -12.18 -0.73 4.59
N GLN A 164 -12.23 -0.24 3.35
CA GLN A 164 -13.23 0.72 2.91
C GLN A 164 -14.63 0.14 3.03
N GLY A 165 -15.49 0.76 3.83
CA GLY A 165 -16.89 0.37 4.04
C GLY A 165 -17.87 1.08 3.12
N ARG A 166 -17.57 2.33 2.71
CA ARG A 166 -18.41 3.10 1.80
C ARG A 166 -18.24 2.63 0.36
N TYR A 167 -19.33 2.64 -0.38
CA TYR A 167 -19.28 2.39 -1.83
C TYR A 167 -18.63 3.57 -2.54
N GLU A 168 -17.53 3.33 -3.23
CA GLU A 168 -16.82 4.35 -3.99
C GLU A 168 -16.81 3.99 -5.49
N TYR A 169 -16.28 2.81 -5.82
CA TYR A 169 -16.22 2.31 -7.19
C TYR A 169 -16.78 0.90 -7.28
N PHE A 170 -17.64 0.66 -8.29
CA PHE A 170 -18.32 -0.63 -8.50
C PHE A 170 -17.35 -1.83 -8.49
N MET A 171 -16.31 -1.77 -9.32
CA MET A 171 -15.38 -2.91 -9.47
C MET A 171 -14.60 -3.19 -8.18
N GLN A 172 -14.09 -2.16 -7.50
CA GLN A 172 -13.35 -2.34 -6.26
C GLN A 172 -14.23 -2.90 -5.15
N TYR A 173 -15.45 -2.39 -5.03
CA TYR A 173 -16.41 -2.83 -4.01
C TYR A 173 -16.81 -4.28 -4.20
N HIS A 174 -17.32 -4.64 -5.39
CA HIS A 174 -17.80 -5.98 -5.66
C HIS A 174 -16.68 -7.03 -5.82
N ALA A 175 -15.55 -6.68 -6.44
CA ALA A 175 -14.44 -7.61 -6.59
C ALA A 175 -13.70 -7.94 -5.26
N ALA A 176 -13.78 -7.09 -4.24
CA ALA A 176 -13.23 -7.37 -2.92
C ALA A 176 -14.05 -8.43 -2.15
N ARG A 177 -15.38 -8.44 -2.31
CA ARG A 177 -16.29 -9.26 -1.51
C ARG A 177 -16.00 -10.76 -1.56
N PRO A 178 -15.73 -11.41 -2.71
CA PRO A 178 -15.42 -12.85 -2.73
C PRO A 178 -14.17 -13.25 -1.95
N VAL A 179 -13.28 -12.29 -1.69
CA VAL A 179 -12.06 -12.53 -0.90
C VAL A 179 -12.34 -12.61 0.60
N TYR A 180 -13.39 -11.95 1.08
CA TYR A 180 -13.70 -11.85 2.52
C TYR A 180 -14.16 -13.17 3.13
N GLY A 181 -14.98 -13.96 2.43
CA GLY A 181 -15.53 -15.21 2.95
C GLY A 181 -14.45 -16.13 3.52
N PRO A 182 -13.49 -16.59 2.70
CA PRO A 182 -12.42 -17.47 3.20
C PRO A 182 -11.57 -16.87 4.32
N LEU A 183 -11.40 -15.53 4.35
CA LEU A 183 -10.67 -14.85 5.43
C LEU A 183 -11.46 -14.88 6.73
N LEU A 184 -12.77 -14.58 6.69
CA LEU A 184 -13.66 -14.63 7.84
C LEU A 184 -13.76 -16.05 8.39
N GLU A 185 -13.89 -17.07 7.53
CA GLU A 185 -13.91 -18.50 7.90
C GLU A 185 -12.62 -18.94 8.60
N ALA A 186 -11.48 -18.33 8.25
CA ALA A 186 -10.20 -18.58 8.90
C ALA A 186 -9.98 -17.78 10.20
N GLY A 187 -10.98 -17.01 10.66
CA GLY A 187 -10.90 -16.20 11.88
C GLY A 187 -10.26 -14.82 11.71
N VAL A 188 -10.07 -14.34 10.48
CA VAL A 188 -9.62 -12.97 10.22
C VAL A 188 -10.75 -12.00 10.59
N GLU A 189 -10.43 -11.00 11.41
CA GLU A 189 -11.37 -9.95 11.77
C GLU A 189 -11.37 -8.87 10.66
N ILE A 190 -12.52 -8.59 10.06
CA ILE A 190 -12.68 -7.54 9.04
C ILE A 190 -13.54 -6.42 9.63
N HIS A 191 -13.02 -5.21 9.60
CA HIS A 191 -13.71 -3.99 10.00
C HIS A 191 -13.88 -3.08 8.78
N GLU A 192 -15.11 -2.62 8.53
CA GLU A 192 -15.42 -1.67 7.47
C GLU A 192 -15.48 -0.25 8.04
N TYR A 193 -14.59 0.62 7.57
CA TYR A 193 -14.57 2.03 7.97
C TYR A 193 -15.76 2.78 7.36
N ALA A 194 -16.57 3.44 8.19
CA ALA A 194 -17.84 4.02 7.78
C ALA A 194 -17.92 5.56 7.78
N PRO A 195 -17.21 6.31 8.65
CA PRO A 195 -17.44 7.74 8.80
C PRO A 195 -17.13 8.55 7.53
N SER A 196 -16.10 8.15 6.80
CA SER A 196 -15.66 8.79 5.56
C SER A 196 -15.00 7.76 4.64
N PHE A 197 -14.27 8.21 3.63
CA PHE A 197 -13.46 7.31 2.82
C PHE A 197 -12.17 6.90 3.55
N LEU A 198 -11.95 5.60 3.63
CA LEU A 198 -10.66 5.03 4.01
C LEU A 198 -9.73 5.10 2.79
N HIS A 199 -8.68 5.87 2.87
CA HIS A 199 -7.66 5.92 1.81
C HIS A 199 -6.28 5.44 2.28
N ALA A 200 -6.19 4.90 3.49
CA ALA A 200 -4.97 4.36 4.10
C ALA A 200 -4.38 3.17 3.31
N LYS A 201 -3.06 3.08 3.28
CA LYS A 201 -2.28 1.95 2.78
C LYS A 201 -1.15 1.68 3.76
N VAL A 202 -1.52 1.10 4.90
CA VAL A 202 -0.62 0.88 6.03
C VAL A 202 -0.79 -0.51 6.62
N ALA A 203 0.27 -1.01 7.25
CA ALA A 203 0.19 -2.25 8.01
C ALA A 203 1.14 -2.23 9.20
N VAL A 204 0.79 -3.01 10.20
CA VAL A 204 1.61 -3.26 11.39
C VAL A 204 1.63 -4.76 11.67
N VAL A 205 2.80 -5.29 11.99
CA VAL A 205 2.98 -6.69 12.40
C VAL A 205 3.75 -6.70 13.72
N ASP A 206 3.23 -7.43 14.69
CA ASP A 206 3.86 -7.68 15.99
C ASP A 206 4.38 -6.42 16.70
N ALA A 207 3.60 -5.32 16.69
CA ALA A 207 3.98 -4.02 17.26
C ALA A 207 4.39 -4.09 18.75
N MET A 208 3.91 -5.10 19.47
CA MET A 208 4.21 -5.34 20.89
C MET A 208 5.25 -6.44 21.09
N GLY A 209 5.75 -7.04 20.03
CA GLY A 209 6.76 -8.10 20.05
C GLY A 209 8.19 -7.59 19.88
N ASP A 210 9.14 -8.53 19.81
CA ASP A 210 10.58 -8.26 19.72
C ASP A 210 11.02 -7.77 18.34
N ARG A 211 10.22 -8.01 17.31
CA ARG A 211 10.51 -7.64 15.91
C ARG A 211 9.33 -6.91 15.29
N PRO A 212 9.05 -5.69 15.78
CA PRO A 212 7.96 -4.89 15.24
C PRO A 212 8.26 -4.50 13.79
N TRP A 213 7.23 -4.57 12.95
CA TRP A 213 7.31 -4.14 11.57
C TRP A 213 6.09 -3.27 11.24
N ALA A 214 6.33 -2.16 10.58
CA ALA A 214 5.27 -1.28 10.11
C ALA A 214 5.56 -0.80 8.69
N THR A 215 4.53 -0.47 7.95
CA THR A 215 4.67 0.17 6.64
C THR A 215 3.60 1.23 6.43
N VAL A 216 4.01 2.35 5.82
CA VAL A 216 3.14 3.43 5.34
C VAL A 216 3.51 3.72 3.90
N GLY A 217 2.53 3.84 3.02
CA GLY A 217 2.85 4.10 1.61
C GLY A 217 1.66 4.41 0.72
N SER A 218 1.89 4.35 -0.58
CA SER A 218 0.89 4.63 -1.61
C SER A 218 0.25 3.37 -2.22
N SER A 219 0.78 2.18 -1.91
CA SER A 219 0.37 0.93 -2.58
C SER A 219 -0.87 0.31 -1.95
N ASN A 220 -1.96 0.25 -2.68
CA ASN A 220 -3.05 -0.65 -2.33
C ASN A 220 -2.65 -2.12 -2.51
N LEU A 221 -3.35 -3.00 -1.80
CA LEU A 221 -3.21 -4.45 -1.94
C LEU A 221 -4.23 -4.98 -2.98
N ASP A 222 -4.13 -4.43 -4.18
CA ASP A 222 -4.96 -4.74 -5.34
C ASP A 222 -4.10 -4.94 -6.60
N PRO A 223 -4.65 -5.53 -7.68
CA PRO A 223 -3.88 -5.80 -8.89
C PRO A 223 -3.33 -4.56 -9.58
N LEU A 224 -4.04 -3.43 -9.58
CA LEU A 224 -3.60 -2.22 -10.24
C LEU A 224 -2.35 -1.67 -9.57
N SER A 225 -2.36 -1.59 -8.24
CA SER A 225 -1.21 -1.12 -7.45
C SER A 225 -0.04 -2.10 -7.49
N LEU A 226 -0.32 -3.41 -7.31
CA LEU A 226 0.74 -4.41 -7.19
C LEU A 226 1.32 -4.89 -8.53
N LEU A 227 0.62 -4.72 -9.65
CA LEU A 227 1.07 -5.20 -10.96
C LEU A 227 1.38 -4.09 -11.95
N LEU A 228 0.67 -2.96 -11.91
CA LEU A 228 0.70 -1.94 -12.97
C LEU A 228 1.21 -0.58 -12.49
N ALA A 229 0.79 -0.10 -11.32
CA ALA A 229 1.15 1.22 -10.85
C ALA A 229 2.61 1.30 -10.34
N ARG A 230 3.18 2.50 -10.34
CA ARG A 230 4.43 2.78 -9.65
C ARG A 230 4.10 3.24 -8.24
N GLU A 231 4.56 2.48 -7.25
CA GLU A 231 4.24 2.71 -5.85
C GLU A 231 5.50 2.90 -4.99
N ALA A 232 5.30 3.50 -3.81
CA ALA A 232 6.35 3.68 -2.82
C ALA A 232 5.79 3.46 -1.42
N ASN A 233 6.48 2.65 -0.63
CA ASN A 233 6.20 2.44 0.79
C ASN A 233 7.47 2.70 1.60
N VAL A 234 7.33 3.27 2.78
CA VAL A 234 8.36 3.25 3.81
C VAL A 234 8.05 2.08 4.74
N VAL A 235 9.03 1.22 4.94
CA VAL A 235 9.02 0.15 5.95
C VAL A 235 9.82 0.60 7.14
N VAL A 236 9.31 0.39 8.34
CA VAL A 236 9.92 0.82 9.61
C VAL A 236 9.96 -0.37 10.56
N GLU A 237 11.15 -0.65 11.11
CA GLU A 237 11.37 -1.65 12.15
C GLU A 237 11.73 -0.92 13.45
N ASP A 238 10.74 -0.29 14.05
CA ASP A 238 10.85 0.48 15.30
C ASP A 238 9.62 0.27 16.17
N THR A 239 9.84 0.05 17.46
CA THR A 239 8.78 -0.30 18.41
C THR A 239 7.85 0.89 18.68
N ALA A 240 8.38 2.10 18.85
CA ALA A 240 7.57 3.27 19.16
C ALA A 240 6.67 3.64 17.97
N PHE A 241 7.24 3.64 16.76
CA PHE A 241 6.50 3.89 15.54
C PHE A 241 5.40 2.84 15.29
N ALA A 242 5.75 1.55 15.43
CA ALA A 242 4.78 0.47 15.23
C ALA A 242 3.64 0.50 16.26
N ARG A 243 3.93 0.84 17.51
CA ARG A 243 2.92 1.00 18.57
C ARG A 243 2.00 2.18 18.33
N ASP A 244 2.53 3.36 17.94
CA ASP A 244 1.70 4.52 17.61
C ASP A 244 0.77 4.21 16.43
N LEU A 245 1.29 3.67 15.34
CA LEU A 245 0.47 3.30 14.19
C LEU A 245 -0.59 2.26 14.56
N ARG A 246 -0.21 1.22 15.34
CA ARG A 246 -1.15 0.22 15.85
C ARG A 246 -2.28 0.86 16.66
N GLN A 247 -1.95 1.77 17.57
CA GLN A 247 -2.94 2.45 18.43
C GLN A 247 -3.95 3.22 17.59
N ARG A 248 -3.51 3.96 16.59
CA ARG A 248 -4.39 4.69 15.66
C ARG A 248 -5.32 3.75 14.88
N LEU A 249 -4.80 2.63 14.39
CA LEU A 249 -5.59 1.66 13.64
C LEU A 249 -6.62 0.94 14.54
N VAL A 250 -6.21 0.55 15.74
CA VAL A 250 -7.13 -0.07 16.72
C VAL A 250 -8.22 0.89 17.14
N HIS A 251 -7.86 2.14 17.41
CA HIS A 251 -8.84 3.19 17.73
C HIS A 251 -9.86 3.37 16.61
N ALA A 252 -9.40 3.44 15.35
CA ALA A 252 -10.30 3.55 14.20
C ALA A 252 -11.21 2.31 14.04
N MET A 253 -10.71 1.11 14.29
CA MET A 253 -11.53 -0.12 14.28
C MET A 253 -12.61 -0.11 15.35
N GLN A 254 -12.31 0.40 16.55
CA GLN A 254 -13.22 0.41 17.69
C GLN A 254 -14.30 1.49 17.60
N HIS A 255 -13.96 2.68 17.09
CA HIS A 255 -14.84 3.85 17.13
C HIS A 255 -15.46 4.21 15.76
N ALA A 256 -14.86 3.75 14.68
CA ALA A 256 -15.24 4.12 13.32
C ALA A 256 -15.41 2.93 12.37
N GLY A 257 -15.08 1.73 12.82
CA GLY A 257 -15.14 0.50 12.04
C GLY A 257 -16.31 -0.40 12.46
N HIS A 258 -17.10 -0.85 11.49
CA HIS A 258 -18.09 -1.89 11.73
C HIS A 258 -17.46 -3.26 11.54
N ARG A 259 -17.38 -4.04 12.61
CA ARG A 259 -16.89 -5.43 12.52
C ARG A 259 -17.87 -6.27 11.70
N MET A 260 -17.36 -6.92 10.69
CA MET A 260 -18.15 -7.81 9.84
C MET A 260 -18.47 -9.10 10.59
N ASP A 261 -19.76 -9.40 10.67
CA ASP A 261 -20.23 -10.68 11.22
C ASP A 261 -20.11 -11.79 10.15
N PRO A 262 -19.33 -12.88 10.40
CA PRO A 262 -19.19 -13.98 9.46
C PRO A 262 -20.52 -14.63 9.09
N ALA A 263 -21.45 -14.78 10.03
CA ALA A 263 -22.76 -15.41 9.79
C ALA A 263 -23.63 -14.56 8.87
N ARG A 264 -23.72 -13.26 9.12
CA ARG A 264 -24.42 -12.30 8.25
C ARG A 264 -23.77 -12.26 6.87
N TYR A 265 -22.45 -12.31 6.81
CA TYR A 265 -21.74 -12.32 5.54
C TYR A 265 -22.06 -13.58 4.70
N ALA A 266 -22.10 -14.75 5.31
CA ALA A 266 -22.48 -16.02 4.68
C ALA A 266 -23.93 -16.04 4.21
N GLY A 267 -24.86 -15.41 4.96
CA GLY A 267 -26.28 -15.31 4.67
C GLY A 267 -26.68 -14.28 3.62
N ARG A 268 -25.74 -13.63 2.92
CA ARG A 268 -26.06 -12.60 1.90
C ARG A 268 -26.91 -13.17 0.75
N PRO A 269 -27.81 -12.34 0.15
CA PRO A 269 -28.65 -12.74 -0.96
C PRO A 269 -27.86 -13.36 -2.13
N LEU A 270 -28.37 -14.42 -2.73
CA LEU A 270 -27.70 -15.13 -3.82
C LEU A 270 -27.34 -14.19 -4.99
N ARG A 271 -28.26 -13.28 -5.36
CA ARG A 271 -28.05 -12.27 -6.40
C ARG A 271 -26.78 -11.42 -6.15
N GLN A 272 -26.55 -11.01 -4.90
CA GLN A 272 -25.38 -10.23 -4.53
C GLN A 272 -24.11 -11.07 -4.61
N ARG A 273 -24.16 -12.32 -4.15
CA ARG A 273 -23.02 -13.26 -4.24
C ARG A 273 -22.64 -13.56 -5.70
N VAL A 274 -23.63 -13.67 -6.59
CA VAL A 274 -23.39 -13.86 -8.03
C VAL A 274 -22.75 -12.62 -8.63
N LEU A 275 -23.29 -11.42 -8.35
CA LEU A 275 -22.74 -10.16 -8.84
C LEU A 275 -21.27 -9.96 -8.40
N ASP A 276 -20.98 -10.20 -7.12
CA ASP A 276 -19.62 -10.12 -6.57
C ASP A 276 -18.66 -11.08 -7.28
N ARG A 277 -19.09 -12.32 -7.54
CA ARG A 277 -18.28 -13.32 -8.26
C ARG A 277 -18.06 -12.94 -9.72
N LEU A 278 -19.07 -12.40 -10.40
CA LEU A 278 -18.95 -11.92 -11.77
C LEU A 278 -17.97 -10.76 -11.87
N ALA A 279 -18.07 -9.76 -10.98
CA ALA A 279 -17.13 -8.63 -10.92
C ALA A 279 -15.69 -9.11 -10.68
N PHE A 280 -15.49 -10.03 -9.74
CA PHE A 280 -14.18 -10.63 -9.48
C PHE A 280 -13.65 -11.43 -10.69
N GLY A 281 -14.53 -12.20 -11.36
CA GLY A 281 -14.20 -12.95 -12.57
C GLY A 281 -13.80 -12.06 -13.74
N LEU A 282 -14.54 -10.97 -13.97
CA LEU A 282 -14.23 -9.98 -15.02
C LEU A 282 -12.88 -9.28 -14.75
N MET A 283 -12.62 -8.90 -13.50
CA MET A 283 -11.33 -8.32 -13.12
C MET A 283 -10.18 -9.31 -13.40
N ARG A 284 -10.33 -10.58 -13.03
CA ARG A 284 -9.32 -11.62 -13.31
C ARG A 284 -9.11 -11.87 -14.80
N LEU A 285 -10.18 -11.87 -15.58
CA LEU A 285 -10.12 -12.01 -17.03
C LEU A 285 -9.37 -10.84 -17.66
N ALA A 286 -9.67 -9.60 -17.26
CA ALA A 286 -8.98 -8.41 -17.73
C ALA A 286 -7.47 -8.47 -17.42
N LEU A 287 -7.10 -8.93 -16.22
CA LEU A 287 -5.70 -9.12 -15.84
C LEU A 287 -5.00 -10.21 -16.66
N TRP A 288 -5.70 -11.32 -16.93
CA TRP A 288 -5.17 -12.40 -17.74
C TRP A 288 -4.93 -11.96 -19.20
N LEU A 289 -5.85 -11.21 -19.78
CA LEU A 289 -5.71 -10.63 -21.13
C LEU A 289 -4.52 -9.66 -21.22
N THR A 290 -4.16 -9.00 -20.13
CA THR A 290 -2.96 -8.11 -20.06
C THR A 290 -1.67 -8.86 -19.68
N GLY A 291 -1.70 -10.21 -19.65
CA GLY A 291 -0.53 -11.05 -19.35
C GLY A 291 -0.18 -11.16 -17.86
N HIS A 292 -1.09 -10.74 -16.96
CA HIS A 292 -0.85 -10.80 -15.52
C HIS A 292 -1.65 -11.93 -14.85
N ARG A 293 -0.96 -12.85 -14.17
CA ARG A 293 -1.58 -13.89 -13.33
C ARG A 293 -1.71 -13.39 -11.89
N TYR A 294 -2.94 -13.30 -11.40
CA TYR A 294 -3.26 -12.74 -10.08
C TYR A 294 -4.00 -13.72 -9.16
#